data_d0d81ec22b986b7c10260bcf62f8c417
#
_entry.id   d0d81ec22b986b7c10260bcf62f8c417
#
_cell.length_a   1.000
_cell.length_b   1.000
_cell.length_c   1.000
_cell.angle_alpha   90.00
_cell.angle_beta   90.00
_cell.angle_gamma   90.00
#
_symmetry.space_group_name_H-M   'P 1'
#
loop_
_entity.id
_entity.type
_entity.pdbx_description
1 polymer ?
#
loop_
_entity_poly.entity_id
_entity_poly.type
_entity_poly.pdbx_seq_one_letter_code
_entity_poly.pdbx_strand_id
1 'polypeptide(L)'
;LKSLSALEKSYFYALYNFITKELYTSKSGDVDYEGRTGAASLWLSTLAEKCEAGEILYDLRIKENHAADEHKAYILLEQRKEGYGENKLSPEPNEISSEVEKGAQALPNFRQGDAIVLYERNRNEDNVTNKMVFKGNIEFITEEEIGIRLRATQQNSSVLPPDSLYAIEHDTMDTTFRSMYQALSAFASATKERRDLLLAQRMPEFEYGLDKQILTAPDDFTRVTLKALAAKDFFLLVGPPGTGK
;
A
#
# COMPACT_ATOMS: atom_id res chain seq x y z
N LEU A 1 28.53 -0.34 4.07
CA LEU A 1 28.86 1.11 3.98
C LEU A 1 30.35 1.43 4.17
N LYS A 2 31.16 0.56 4.84
CA LYS A 2 32.61 0.83 5.07
C LYS A 2 33.41 0.96 3.77
N SER A 3 33.01 0.25 2.72
CA SER A 3 33.68 0.22 1.40
C SER A 3 33.28 1.34 0.44
N LEU A 4 32.30 2.17 0.80
CA LEU A 4 31.81 3.25 -0.06
C LEU A 4 32.73 4.48 0.02
N SER A 5 32.93 5.15 -1.14
CA SER A 5 33.60 6.43 -1.24
C SER A 5 32.80 7.55 -0.56
N ALA A 6 33.36 8.75 -0.43
CA ALA A 6 32.68 9.90 0.15
C ALA A 6 31.42 10.30 -0.65
N LEU A 7 31.51 10.31 -1.99
CA LEU A 7 30.38 10.62 -2.87
C LEU A 7 29.25 9.56 -2.75
N GLU A 8 29.62 8.28 -2.76
CA GLU A 8 28.67 7.17 -2.62
C GLU A 8 27.94 7.19 -1.26
N LYS A 9 28.66 7.53 -0.19
CA LYS A 9 28.06 7.72 1.14
C LYS A 9 27.11 8.91 1.17
N SER A 10 27.53 10.05 0.59
CA SER A 10 26.67 11.23 0.51
C SER A 10 25.37 10.95 -0.23
N TYR A 11 25.45 10.28 -1.38
CA TYR A 11 24.28 9.83 -2.15
C TYR A 11 23.40 8.88 -1.33
N PHE A 12 24.00 7.87 -0.70
CA PHE A 12 23.27 6.89 0.11
C PHE A 12 22.50 7.58 1.25
N TYR A 13 23.15 8.45 2.01
CA TYR A 13 22.49 9.14 3.13
C TYR A 13 21.46 10.17 2.68
N ALA A 14 21.69 10.86 1.56
CA ALA A 14 20.71 11.78 1.00
C ALA A 14 19.40 11.04 0.62
N LEU A 15 19.51 9.93 -0.09
CA LEU A 15 18.34 9.13 -0.45
C LEU A 15 17.70 8.44 0.77
N TYR A 16 18.50 7.92 1.70
CA TYR A 16 17.97 7.33 2.92
C TYR A 16 17.13 8.34 3.72
N ASN A 17 17.63 9.56 3.89
CA ASN A 17 16.92 10.62 4.58
C ASN A 17 15.66 11.06 3.83
N PHE A 18 15.75 11.17 2.50
CA PHE A 18 14.60 11.47 1.64
C PHE A 18 13.50 10.42 1.80
N ILE A 19 13.82 9.13 1.60
CA ILE A 19 12.86 8.02 1.71
C ILE A 19 12.23 7.98 3.10
N THR A 20 13.04 8.19 4.15
CA THR A 20 12.56 8.17 5.53
C THR A 20 11.61 9.34 5.81
N LYS A 21 11.95 10.54 5.33
CA LYS A 21 11.10 11.72 5.47
C LYS A 21 9.78 11.54 4.73
N GLU A 22 9.83 11.10 3.47
CA GLU A 22 8.62 10.84 2.67
C GLU A 22 7.72 9.77 3.30
N LEU A 23 8.31 8.66 3.80
CA LEU A 23 7.58 7.63 4.52
C LEU A 23 6.90 8.21 5.78
N TYR A 24 7.61 9.03 6.54
CA TYR A 24 7.06 9.66 7.73
C TYR A 24 5.92 10.62 7.36
N THR A 25 6.15 11.53 6.41
CA THR A 25 5.14 12.51 5.98
C THR A 25 3.90 11.85 5.38
N SER A 26 4.08 10.79 4.57
CA SER A 26 2.96 10.05 4.00
C SER A 26 2.07 9.38 5.06
N LYS A 27 2.65 9.04 6.22
CA LYS A 27 1.92 8.43 7.33
C LYS A 27 1.32 9.46 8.28
N SER A 28 2.10 10.48 8.67
CA SER A 28 1.67 11.46 9.67
C SER A 28 0.84 12.62 9.10
N GLY A 29 0.84 12.80 7.77
CA GLY A 29 0.30 13.99 7.13
C GLY A 29 1.20 15.21 7.29
N ASP A 30 0.95 16.25 6.50
CA ASP A 30 1.66 17.52 6.61
C ASP A 30 1.03 18.36 7.74
N VAL A 31 1.86 18.83 8.66
CA VAL A 31 1.40 19.56 9.87
C VAL A 31 0.94 20.98 9.52
N ASP A 32 1.33 21.49 8.35
CA ASP A 32 1.17 22.90 7.97
C ASP A 32 -0.13 23.21 7.17
N TYR A 33 -0.99 22.23 6.90
CA TYR A 33 -2.26 22.44 6.24
C TYR A 33 -3.44 22.15 7.19
N GLU A 34 -4.46 23.02 7.20
CA GLU A 34 -5.69 22.95 8.01
C GLU A 34 -6.58 21.71 7.71
N GLY A 35 -6.02 20.63 7.26
CA GLY A 35 -6.64 19.33 7.08
C GLY A 35 -5.58 18.24 7.16
N ARG A 36 -5.72 17.34 8.11
CA ARG A 36 -4.89 16.14 8.22
C ARG A 36 -5.07 15.29 6.96
N THR A 37 -4.12 15.35 6.01
CA THR A 37 -4.23 14.71 4.69
C THR A 37 -3.47 13.38 4.56
N GLY A 38 -2.78 12.93 5.60
CA GLY A 38 -2.06 11.67 5.59
C GLY A 38 -2.95 10.46 5.90
N ALA A 39 -2.64 9.30 5.37
CA ALA A 39 -3.43 8.08 5.60
C ALA A 39 -3.48 7.66 7.08
N ALA A 40 -2.46 8.00 7.89
CA ALA A 40 -2.52 7.82 9.35
C ALA A 40 -3.46 8.83 10.03
N SER A 41 -3.77 9.96 9.40
CA SER A 41 -4.80 10.87 9.92
C SER A 41 -6.18 10.25 9.84
N LEU A 42 -6.47 9.49 8.78
CA LEU A 42 -7.71 8.72 8.68
C LEU A 42 -7.82 7.67 9.80
N TRP A 43 -6.71 7.01 10.15
CA TRP A 43 -6.72 6.05 11.28
C TRP A 43 -7.01 6.70 12.63
N LEU A 44 -6.65 7.98 12.80
CA LEU A 44 -6.91 8.75 14.02
C LEU A 44 -8.25 9.51 13.99
N SER A 45 -8.92 9.57 12.84
CA SER A 45 -10.23 10.19 12.69
C SER A 45 -11.30 9.42 13.46
N THR A 46 -12.37 10.13 13.82
CA THR A 46 -13.54 9.52 14.47
C THR A 46 -14.26 8.56 13.52
N LEU A 47 -15.06 7.67 14.07
CA LEU A 47 -15.88 6.75 13.25
C LEU A 47 -16.78 7.52 12.29
N ALA A 48 -17.42 8.60 12.76
CA ALA A 48 -18.29 9.42 11.94
C ALA A 48 -17.57 10.02 10.72
N GLU A 49 -16.38 10.61 10.93
CA GLU A 49 -15.55 11.15 9.85
C GLU A 49 -15.13 10.08 8.85
N LYS A 50 -14.77 8.87 9.32
CA LYS A 50 -14.42 7.73 8.47
C LYS A 50 -15.60 7.23 7.63
N CYS A 51 -16.80 7.20 8.23
CA CYS A 51 -18.03 6.81 7.54
C CYS A 51 -18.42 7.85 6.48
N GLU A 52 -18.33 9.14 6.81
CA GLU A 52 -18.60 10.24 5.87
C GLU A 52 -17.64 10.22 4.69
N ALA A 53 -16.36 9.90 4.95
CA ALA A 53 -15.34 9.76 3.90
C ALA A 53 -15.46 8.44 3.10
N GLY A 54 -16.26 7.46 3.56
CA GLY A 54 -16.34 6.12 2.94
C GLY A 54 -15.09 5.27 3.12
N GLU A 55 -14.26 5.55 4.12
CA GLU A 55 -12.93 4.96 4.33
C GLU A 55 -12.92 3.80 5.35
N ILE A 56 -14.09 3.41 5.86
CA ILE A 56 -14.24 2.28 6.77
C ILE A 56 -15.48 1.45 6.42
N LEU A 57 -15.31 0.12 6.51
CA LEU A 57 -16.43 -0.81 6.64
C LEU A 57 -16.32 -1.46 8.01
N TYR A 58 -17.41 -1.50 8.77
CA TYR A 58 -17.44 -1.96 10.15
C TYR A 58 -18.67 -2.83 10.42
N ASP A 59 -18.77 -3.39 11.64
CA ASP A 59 -19.78 -4.36 12.03
C ASP A 59 -19.78 -5.63 11.16
N LEU A 60 -18.60 -6.00 10.68
CA LEU A 60 -18.38 -7.18 9.87
C LEU A 60 -18.22 -8.41 10.77
N ARG A 61 -18.69 -9.58 10.35
CA ARG A 61 -18.49 -10.87 11.00
C ARG A 61 -17.70 -11.81 10.13
N ILE A 62 -16.88 -12.65 10.75
CA ILE A 62 -16.20 -13.72 10.03
C ILE A 62 -17.22 -14.83 9.74
N LYS A 63 -17.48 -15.05 8.46
CA LYS A 63 -18.28 -16.17 7.95
C LYS A 63 -17.43 -17.42 7.75
N GLU A 64 -16.24 -17.26 7.16
CA GLU A 64 -15.26 -18.32 6.98
C GLU A 64 -13.87 -17.83 7.35
N ASN A 65 -13.11 -18.69 8.06
CA ASN A 65 -11.76 -18.38 8.49
C ASN A 65 -10.78 -19.45 8.00
N HIS A 66 -10.04 -19.12 6.96
CA HIS A 66 -8.94 -19.90 6.40
C HIS A 66 -7.59 -19.18 6.59
N ALA A 67 -7.45 -18.38 7.65
CA ALA A 67 -6.26 -17.59 7.92
C ALA A 67 -4.99 -18.43 8.14
N ALA A 68 -5.14 -19.69 8.55
CA ALA A 68 -4.06 -20.64 8.79
C ALA A 68 -3.58 -21.37 7.52
N ASP A 69 -4.26 -21.22 6.39
CA ASP A 69 -3.86 -21.87 5.14
C ASP A 69 -2.54 -21.27 4.62
N GLU A 70 -1.50 -22.10 4.50
CA GLU A 70 -0.16 -21.67 4.06
C GLU A 70 -0.12 -21.23 2.61
N HIS A 71 -1.02 -21.73 1.77
CA HIS A 71 -1.07 -21.41 0.35
C HIS A 71 -1.99 -20.23 0.05
N LYS A 72 -3.09 -20.13 0.81
CA LYS A 72 -4.12 -19.11 0.60
C LYS A 72 -4.73 -18.70 1.93
N ALA A 73 -4.02 -17.90 2.72
CA ALA A 73 -4.58 -17.30 3.92
C ALA A 73 -5.75 -16.38 3.53
N TYR A 74 -6.97 -16.74 3.93
CA TYR A 74 -8.20 -16.12 3.45
C TYR A 74 -9.23 -15.97 4.55
N ILE A 75 -9.96 -14.86 4.54
CA ILE A 75 -11.08 -14.58 5.42
C ILE A 75 -12.28 -14.15 4.56
N LEU A 76 -13.43 -14.76 4.82
CA LEU A 76 -14.70 -14.29 4.29
C LEU A 76 -15.44 -13.56 5.41
N LEU A 77 -15.76 -12.29 5.16
CA LEU A 77 -16.56 -11.46 6.04
C LEU A 77 -17.97 -11.30 5.46
N GLU A 78 -18.97 -11.22 6.33
CA GLU A 78 -20.32 -10.81 6.00
C GLU A 78 -20.68 -9.50 6.69
N GLN A 79 -21.46 -8.66 6.00
CA GLN A 79 -21.98 -7.44 6.57
C GLN A 79 -23.26 -7.75 7.35
N ARG A 80 -23.36 -7.25 8.58
CA ARG A 80 -24.56 -7.43 9.39
C ARG A 80 -25.71 -6.66 8.76
N LYS A 81 -26.74 -7.36 8.27
CA LYS A 81 -28.03 -6.75 7.93
C LYS A 81 -28.75 -6.42 9.23
N GLU A 82 -29.12 -5.17 9.43
CA GLU A 82 -30.03 -4.80 10.52
C GLU A 82 -31.30 -5.66 10.44
N GLY A 83 -31.57 -6.49 11.44
CA GLY A 83 -32.81 -7.26 11.51
C GLY A 83 -32.76 -8.66 12.11
N TYR A 84 -31.64 -9.16 12.58
CA TYR A 84 -31.58 -10.46 13.27
C TYR A 84 -31.15 -10.33 14.71
N GLY A 85 -32.13 -10.47 15.63
CA GLY A 85 -31.96 -10.93 17.01
C GLY A 85 -31.43 -9.91 17.99
N GLU A 86 -32.35 -9.28 18.72
CA GLU A 86 -32.07 -8.62 20.00
C GLU A 86 -31.30 -9.58 20.93
N ASN A 87 -29.99 -9.38 21.01
CA ASN A 87 -29.24 -9.74 22.22
C ASN A 87 -28.54 -8.48 22.72
N LYS A 88 -29.21 -7.86 23.70
CA LYS A 88 -28.74 -6.73 24.47
C LYS A 88 -27.45 -7.11 25.20
N LEU A 89 -26.31 -6.71 24.66
CA LEU A 89 -25.07 -6.46 25.37
C LEU A 89 -24.57 -5.07 24.97
N SER A 90 -25.47 -4.08 25.09
CA SER A 90 -25.11 -2.67 25.03
C SER A 90 -25.23 -2.12 26.44
N PRO A 91 -24.21 -1.43 26.98
CA PRO A 91 -24.42 -0.48 28.05
C PRO A 91 -25.32 0.64 27.52
N GLU A 92 -26.12 1.20 28.39
CA GLU A 92 -27.17 2.21 28.18
C GLU A 92 -26.85 3.26 27.10
N PRO A 93 -27.82 3.65 26.26
CA PRO A 93 -27.62 4.63 25.21
C PRO A 93 -27.42 6.03 25.81
N ASN A 94 -26.21 6.54 25.77
CA ASN A 94 -26.00 7.98 25.85
C ASN A 94 -26.55 8.58 24.53
N GLU A 95 -27.37 9.63 24.66
CA GLU A 95 -28.22 10.26 23.66
C GLU A 95 -27.52 10.81 22.40
N ILE A 96 -26.26 10.44 22.12
CA ILE A 96 -25.49 10.89 20.95
C ILE A 96 -25.56 9.87 19.77
N SER A 97 -26.01 8.64 20.02
CA SER A 97 -26.06 7.59 18.97
C SER A 97 -27.26 7.70 18.01
N SER A 98 -28.27 8.54 18.33
CA SER A 98 -29.50 8.62 17.53
C SER A 98 -29.44 9.58 16.31
N GLU A 99 -28.41 10.41 16.18
CA GLU A 99 -28.27 11.32 15.04
C GLU A 99 -27.35 10.82 13.94
N VAL A 100 -26.45 9.86 14.23
CA VAL A 100 -25.54 9.26 13.24
C VAL A 100 -26.24 8.19 12.38
N GLU A 101 -27.34 7.60 12.88
CA GLU A 101 -28.08 6.53 12.19
C GLU A 101 -28.91 6.97 10.97
N LYS A 102 -28.99 8.27 10.66
CA LYS A 102 -29.81 8.79 9.55
C LYS A 102 -29.08 9.65 8.52
N GLY A 103 -27.78 9.83 8.66
CA GLY A 103 -26.95 10.40 7.61
C GLY A 103 -26.76 9.38 6.49
N ALA A 104 -27.05 9.76 5.25
CA ALA A 104 -26.79 8.95 4.08
C ALA A 104 -25.37 8.39 4.18
N GLN A 105 -25.22 7.07 4.42
CA GLN A 105 -23.92 6.40 4.37
C GLN A 105 -23.34 6.69 2.99
N ALA A 106 -22.23 7.39 2.95
CA ALA A 106 -21.47 7.52 1.71
C ALA A 106 -21.17 6.09 1.24
N LEU A 107 -21.34 5.82 -0.05
CA LEU A 107 -20.99 4.51 -0.61
C LEU A 107 -19.53 4.22 -0.24
N PRO A 108 -19.25 3.07 0.35
CA PRO A 108 -17.89 2.75 0.78
C PRO A 108 -16.93 2.78 -0.42
N ASN A 109 -15.78 3.40 -0.23
CA ASN A 109 -14.78 3.62 -1.29
C ASN A 109 -13.84 2.41 -1.48
N PHE A 110 -14.34 1.18 -1.27
CA PHE A 110 -13.56 -0.05 -1.38
C PHE A 110 -13.80 -0.75 -2.71
N ARG A 111 -12.70 -1.30 -3.27
CA ARG A 111 -12.72 -2.03 -4.55
C ARG A 111 -11.89 -3.31 -4.46
N GLN A 112 -12.19 -4.24 -5.34
CA GLN A 112 -11.34 -5.41 -5.55
C GLN A 112 -9.89 -4.99 -5.83
N GLY A 113 -8.94 -5.60 -5.12
CA GLY A 113 -7.51 -5.31 -5.21
C GLY A 113 -7.00 -4.32 -4.17
N ASP A 114 -7.86 -3.57 -3.49
CA ASP A 114 -7.45 -2.60 -2.49
C ASP A 114 -6.69 -3.26 -1.34
N ALA A 115 -5.64 -2.59 -0.92
CA ALA A 115 -4.88 -2.95 0.26
C ALA A 115 -5.62 -2.46 1.51
N ILE A 116 -5.85 -3.36 2.46
CA ILE A 116 -6.62 -3.07 3.68
C ILE A 116 -5.92 -3.57 4.94
N VAL A 117 -6.31 -2.98 6.05
CA VAL A 117 -6.11 -3.51 7.40
C VAL A 117 -7.43 -4.00 7.95
N LEU A 118 -7.42 -5.23 8.47
CA LEU A 118 -8.53 -5.85 9.18
C LEU A 118 -8.19 -5.84 10.68
N TYR A 119 -9.13 -5.45 11.52
CA TYR A 119 -8.97 -5.48 12.97
C TYR A 119 -10.29 -5.74 13.69
N GLU A 120 -10.18 -6.26 14.92
CA GLU A 120 -11.32 -6.45 15.80
C GLU A 120 -11.86 -5.11 16.29
N ARG A 121 -13.19 -4.90 16.17
CA ARG A 121 -13.86 -3.67 16.59
C ARG A 121 -15.18 -3.99 17.31
N ASN A 122 -15.08 -4.21 18.61
CA ASN A 122 -16.23 -4.50 19.48
C ASN A 122 -16.72 -3.25 20.24
N ARG A 123 -15.92 -2.17 20.27
CA ARG A 123 -16.21 -0.93 21.00
C ARG A 123 -15.99 0.29 20.10
N ASN A 124 -16.62 1.39 20.43
CA ASN A 124 -16.50 2.63 19.66
C ASN A 124 -15.09 3.20 19.62
N GLU A 125 -14.32 3.02 20.70
CA GLU A 125 -12.91 3.45 20.79
C GLU A 125 -11.92 2.53 20.06
N ASP A 126 -12.34 1.33 19.65
CA ASP A 126 -11.48 0.39 18.94
C ASP A 126 -11.13 0.92 17.52
N ASN A 127 -9.85 0.98 17.21
CA ASN A 127 -9.33 1.49 15.95
C ASN A 127 -7.99 0.83 15.57
N VAL A 128 -7.49 1.16 14.40
CA VAL A 128 -6.23 0.59 13.84
C VAL A 128 -5.02 0.79 14.76
N THR A 129 -5.02 1.84 15.60
CA THR A 129 -3.85 2.18 16.44
C THR A 129 -3.81 1.46 17.78
N ASN A 130 -4.96 0.94 18.25
CA ASN A 130 -5.07 0.28 19.55
C ASN A 130 -5.45 -1.21 19.48
N LYS A 131 -5.61 -1.77 18.28
CA LYS A 131 -5.93 -3.18 18.04
C LYS A 131 -4.84 -3.89 17.25
N MET A 132 -4.81 -5.21 17.31
CA MET A 132 -4.01 -6.03 16.41
C MET A 132 -4.58 -5.91 15.00
N VAL A 133 -3.74 -5.60 14.03
CA VAL A 133 -4.11 -5.43 12.63
C VAL A 133 -3.60 -6.57 11.77
N PHE A 134 -4.44 -7.02 10.84
CA PHE A 134 -4.11 -8.01 9.82
C PHE A 134 -4.13 -7.33 8.47
N LYS A 135 -3.00 -7.34 7.77
CA LYS A 135 -2.89 -6.74 6.44
C LYS A 135 -3.36 -7.72 5.37
N GLY A 136 -4.15 -7.23 4.43
CA GLY A 136 -4.70 -8.03 3.35
C GLY A 136 -4.99 -7.22 2.11
N ASN A 137 -5.55 -7.90 1.11
CA ASN A 137 -6.11 -7.28 -0.07
C ASN A 137 -7.53 -7.82 -0.30
N ILE A 138 -8.43 -6.98 -0.77
CA ILE A 138 -9.78 -7.38 -1.14
C ILE A 138 -9.71 -8.26 -2.39
N GLU A 139 -10.14 -9.51 -2.29
CA GLU A 139 -10.29 -10.42 -3.45
C GLU A 139 -11.59 -10.16 -4.21
N PHE A 140 -12.67 -9.92 -3.48
CA PHE A 140 -13.94 -9.47 -4.02
C PHE A 140 -14.73 -8.72 -2.94
N ILE A 141 -15.66 -7.91 -3.36
CA ILE A 141 -16.60 -7.19 -2.49
C ILE A 141 -17.97 -7.17 -3.16
N THR A 142 -19.00 -7.51 -2.41
CA THR A 142 -20.40 -7.46 -2.77
C THR A 142 -21.19 -6.72 -1.69
N GLU A 143 -22.48 -6.53 -1.86
CA GLU A 143 -23.34 -5.92 -0.82
C GLU A 143 -23.46 -6.78 0.44
N GLU A 144 -23.15 -8.07 0.37
CA GLU A 144 -23.35 -9.02 1.48
C GLU A 144 -22.03 -9.54 2.04
N GLU A 145 -21.01 -9.70 1.19
CA GLU A 145 -19.79 -10.41 1.53
C GLU A 145 -18.52 -9.71 1.04
N ILE A 146 -17.46 -9.85 1.79
CA ILE A 146 -16.13 -9.32 1.47
C ILE A 146 -15.12 -10.45 1.64
N GLY A 147 -14.46 -10.82 0.55
CA GLY A 147 -13.37 -11.79 0.56
C GLY A 147 -12.02 -11.07 0.71
N ILE A 148 -11.25 -11.45 1.73
CA ILE A 148 -9.95 -10.84 2.02
C ILE A 148 -8.87 -11.91 1.95
N ARG A 149 -7.86 -11.69 1.10
CA ARG A 149 -6.60 -12.43 1.13
C ARG A 149 -5.64 -11.78 2.11
N LEU A 150 -5.27 -12.49 3.17
CA LEU A 150 -4.26 -12.02 4.11
C LEU A 150 -2.85 -12.10 3.50
N ARG A 151 -2.00 -11.14 3.85
CA ARG A 151 -0.59 -11.12 3.41
C ARG A 151 0.31 -12.07 4.17
N ALA A 152 -0.15 -12.53 5.33
CA ALA A 152 0.56 -13.49 6.17
C ALA A 152 -0.42 -14.48 6.78
N THR A 153 -0.01 -15.75 6.87
CA THR A 153 -0.78 -16.80 7.53
C THR A 153 -0.88 -16.54 9.03
N GLN A 154 -2.02 -16.90 9.63
CA GLN A 154 -2.28 -16.78 11.06
C GLN A 154 -2.53 -18.17 11.63
N GLN A 155 -1.50 -18.78 12.18
CA GLN A 155 -1.60 -20.13 12.78
C GLN A 155 -2.34 -20.14 14.11
N ASN A 156 -2.39 -19.00 14.80
CA ASN A 156 -3.11 -18.88 16.06
C ASN A 156 -4.57 -18.46 15.80
N SER A 157 -5.51 -19.42 15.92
CA SER A 157 -6.93 -19.18 15.72
C SER A 157 -7.57 -18.21 16.73
N SER A 158 -6.93 -18.00 17.90
CA SER A 158 -7.47 -17.11 18.93
C SER A 158 -7.35 -15.61 18.58
N VAL A 159 -6.54 -15.24 17.57
CA VAL A 159 -6.34 -13.84 17.17
C VAL A 159 -7.43 -13.29 16.25
N LEU A 160 -8.26 -14.18 15.71
CA LEU A 160 -9.41 -13.86 14.86
C LEU A 160 -10.66 -14.63 15.35
N PRO A 161 -11.18 -14.29 16.54
CA PRO A 161 -12.34 -14.99 17.11
C PRO A 161 -13.60 -14.78 16.23
N PRO A 162 -14.37 -15.84 15.95
CA PRO A 162 -15.52 -15.76 15.05
C PRO A 162 -16.70 -14.96 15.62
N ASP A 163 -16.76 -14.85 16.95
CA ASP A 163 -17.86 -14.16 17.65
C ASP A 163 -17.63 -12.64 17.78
N SER A 164 -16.49 -12.14 17.36
CA SER A 164 -16.15 -10.71 17.39
C SER A 164 -16.67 -9.97 16.16
N LEU A 165 -16.82 -8.67 16.31
CA LEU A 165 -17.05 -7.76 15.20
C LEU A 165 -15.71 -7.22 14.68
N TYR A 166 -15.67 -6.96 13.38
CA TYR A 166 -14.49 -6.51 12.67
C TYR A 166 -14.75 -5.24 11.89
N ALA A 167 -13.67 -4.52 11.62
CA ALA A 167 -13.66 -3.42 10.67
C ALA A 167 -12.49 -3.57 9.69
N ILE A 168 -12.68 -3.01 8.50
CA ILE A 168 -11.61 -2.83 7.52
C ILE A 168 -11.46 -1.36 7.16
N GLU A 169 -10.21 -0.94 7.04
CA GLU A 169 -9.81 0.39 6.57
C GLU A 169 -8.73 0.25 5.51
N HIS A 170 -8.54 1.28 4.68
CA HIS A 170 -7.45 1.28 3.72
C HIS A 170 -6.08 1.19 4.38
N ASP A 171 -5.21 0.31 3.87
CA ASP A 171 -3.81 0.23 4.30
C ASP A 171 -2.98 1.27 3.57
N THR A 172 -2.12 1.95 4.30
CA THR A 172 -1.06 2.74 3.68
C THR A 172 -0.03 1.81 3.06
N MET A 173 0.06 1.84 1.73
CA MET A 173 0.96 0.94 1.00
C MET A 173 2.43 1.30 1.24
N ASP A 174 3.08 0.58 2.14
CA ASP A 174 4.53 0.68 2.40
C ASP A 174 5.39 -0.03 1.33
N THR A 175 4.77 -0.68 0.36
CA THR A 175 5.48 -1.49 -0.65
C THR A 175 6.46 -0.66 -1.49
N THR A 176 6.09 0.57 -1.84
CA THR A 176 6.96 1.49 -2.59
C THR A 176 8.19 1.85 -1.76
N PHE A 177 8.01 2.25 -0.51
CA PHE A 177 9.12 2.59 0.39
C PHE A 177 10.03 1.39 0.66
N ARG A 178 9.45 0.20 0.86
CA ARG A 178 10.23 -1.04 0.99
C ARG A 178 11.10 -1.29 -0.24
N SER A 179 10.55 -1.12 -1.43
CA SER A 179 11.30 -1.28 -2.69
C SER A 179 12.41 -0.23 -2.81
N MET A 180 12.18 1.01 -2.39
CA MET A 180 13.20 2.07 -2.36
C MET A 180 14.35 1.72 -1.40
N TYR A 181 14.07 1.22 -0.18
CA TYR A 181 15.11 0.78 0.75
C TYR A 181 15.87 -0.44 0.22
N GLN A 182 15.19 -1.39 -0.43
CA GLN A 182 15.84 -2.53 -1.07
C GLN A 182 16.77 -2.08 -2.20
N ALA A 183 16.34 -1.14 -3.04
CA ALA A 183 17.17 -0.57 -4.10
C ALA A 183 18.40 0.16 -3.53
N LEU A 184 18.24 0.91 -2.45
CA LEU A 184 19.33 1.59 -1.77
C LEU A 184 20.33 0.60 -1.15
N SER A 185 19.85 -0.49 -0.58
CA SER A 185 20.70 -1.59 -0.08
C SER A 185 21.44 -2.28 -1.22
N ALA A 186 20.77 -2.54 -2.34
CA ALA A 186 21.37 -3.12 -3.54
C ALA A 186 22.47 -2.20 -4.12
N PHE A 187 22.23 -0.88 -4.16
CA PHE A 187 23.27 0.10 -4.54
C PHE A 187 24.50 -0.03 -3.65
N ALA A 188 24.32 -0.06 -2.31
CA ALA A 188 25.44 -0.15 -1.38
C ALA A 188 26.24 -1.47 -1.50
N SER A 189 25.60 -2.55 -1.97
CA SER A 189 26.18 -3.88 -2.15
C SER A 189 26.71 -4.13 -3.57
N ALA A 190 26.40 -3.23 -4.52
CA ALA A 190 26.84 -3.35 -5.91
C ALA A 190 28.37 -3.22 -6.06
N THR A 191 28.88 -3.68 -7.20
CA THR A 191 30.30 -3.48 -7.54
C THR A 191 30.62 -1.99 -7.73
N LYS A 192 31.89 -1.62 -7.60
CA LYS A 192 32.31 -0.23 -7.78
C LYS A 192 31.95 0.29 -9.19
N GLU A 193 32.17 -0.51 -10.21
CA GLU A 193 31.88 -0.19 -11.61
C GLU A 193 30.39 0.13 -11.80
N ARG A 194 29.51 -0.64 -11.14
CA ARG A 194 28.07 -0.41 -11.21
C ARG A 194 27.66 0.87 -10.47
N ARG A 195 28.26 1.16 -9.32
CA ARG A 195 28.00 2.40 -8.58
C ARG A 195 28.52 3.62 -9.34
N ASP A 196 29.72 3.52 -9.93
CA ASP A 196 30.32 4.59 -10.75
C ASP A 196 29.41 4.91 -11.94
N LEU A 197 28.83 3.90 -12.59
CA LEU A 197 27.86 4.08 -13.66
C LEU A 197 26.60 4.80 -13.19
N LEU A 198 26.01 4.37 -12.06
CA LEU A 198 24.78 4.96 -11.51
C LEU A 198 24.99 6.40 -11.03
N LEU A 199 26.20 6.77 -10.60
CA LEU A 199 26.56 8.11 -10.14
C LEU A 199 27.21 8.98 -11.26
N ALA A 200 27.14 8.54 -12.52
CA ALA A 200 27.75 9.19 -13.67
C ALA A 200 29.27 9.43 -13.53
N GLN A 201 29.96 8.60 -12.73
CA GLN A 201 31.43 8.62 -12.63
C GLN A 201 32.07 7.75 -13.74
N ARG A 202 31.28 6.95 -14.43
CA ARG A 202 31.61 6.19 -15.63
C ARG A 202 30.53 6.43 -16.69
N MET A 203 30.94 6.61 -17.93
CA MET A 203 30.01 6.70 -19.04
C MET A 203 29.43 5.31 -19.38
N PRO A 204 28.14 5.22 -19.76
CA PRO A 204 27.56 3.99 -20.26
C PRO A 204 28.20 3.56 -21.56
N GLU A 205 28.34 2.25 -21.75
CA GLU A 205 28.91 1.65 -22.95
C GLU A 205 27.83 1.25 -23.95
N PHE A 206 28.16 1.39 -25.22
CA PHE A 206 27.33 1.00 -26.35
C PHE A 206 28.10 0.07 -27.29
N GLU A 207 27.36 -0.77 -27.99
CA GLU A 207 27.90 -1.63 -29.03
C GLU A 207 27.89 -0.88 -30.38
N TYR A 208 29.09 -0.63 -30.92
CA TYR A 208 29.25 0.16 -32.17
C TYR A 208 28.90 -0.61 -33.45
N GLY A 209 28.62 -1.91 -33.38
CA GLY A 209 28.28 -2.75 -34.54
C GLY A 209 26.94 -2.44 -35.22
N LEU A 210 26.05 -1.68 -34.55
CA LEU A 210 24.71 -1.36 -35.03
C LEU A 210 24.59 0.06 -35.63
N ASP A 211 25.67 0.84 -35.70
CA ASP A 211 25.63 2.26 -36.10
C ASP A 211 25.03 2.46 -37.49
N LYS A 212 25.41 1.63 -38.47
CA LYS A 212 24.85 1.70 -39.81
C LYS A 212 23.35 1.40 -39.83
N GLN A 213 22.91 0.41 -39.11
CA GLN A 213 21.50 0.03 -39.04
C GLN A 213 20.67 1.11 -38.34
N ILE A 214 21.21 1.74 -37.29
CA ILE A 214 20.57 2.85 -36.60
C ILE A 214 20.40 4.06 -37.54
N LEU A 215 21.44 4.36 -38.33
CA LEU A 215 21.42 5.50 -39.30
C LEU A 215 20.47 5.26 -40.48
N THR A 216 20.28 4.03 -40.92
CA THR A 216 19.41 3.64 -42.03
C THR A 216 18.05 3.09 -41.59
N ALA A 217 17.69 3.22 -40.32
CA ALA A 217 16.42 2.75 -39.82
C ALA A 217 15.24 3.42 -40.55
N PRO A 218 14.23 2.65 -41.00
CA PRO A 218 13.12 3.14 -41.81
C PRO A 218 12.18 4.07 -41.06
N ASP A 219 12.15 3.98 -39.75
CA ASP A 219 11.25 4.73 -38.87
C ASP A 219 11.87 4.98 -37.47
N ASP A 220 11.23 5.86 -36.70
CA ASP A 220 11.71 6.23 -35.38
C ASP A 220 11.63 5.10 -34.35
N PHE A 221 10.63 4.22 -34.43
CA PHE A 221 10.51 3.08 -33.52
C PHE A 221 11.64 2.08 -33.74
N THR A 222 11.91 1.73 -35.00
CA THR A 222 13.05 0.88 -35.36
C THR A 222 14.36 1.47 -34.89
N ARG A 223 14.56 2.77 -35.10
CA ARG A 223 15.77 3.49 -34.66
C ARG A 223 15.93 3.47 -33.14
N VAL A 224 14.87 3.73 -32.39
CA VAL A 224 14.87 3.67 -30.89
C VAL A 224 15.16 2.26 -30.41
N THR A 225 14.53 1.25 -31.03
CA THR A 225 14.76 -0.18 -30.69
C THR A 225 16.22 -0.57 -30.92
N LEU A 226 16.81 -0.20 -32.05
CA LEU A 226 18.23 -0.48 -32.37
C LEU A 226 19.18 0.22 -31.39
N LYS A 227 18.88 1.47 -30.99
CA LYS A 227 19.65 2.17 -29.96
C LYS A 227 19.55 1.49 -28.61
N ALA A 228 18.38 1.00 -28.24
CA ALA A 228 18.19 0.25 -26.99
C ALA A 228 18.98 -1.08 -27.00
N LEU A 229 18.97 -1.80 -28.13
CA LEU A 229 19.74 -3.02 -28.32
C LEU A 229 21.26 -2.80 -28.31
N ALA A 230 21.73 -1.63 -28.77
CA ALA A 230 23.15 -1.27 -28.75
C ALA A 230 23.64 -0.87 -27.35
N ALA A 231 22.77 -0.60 -26.40
CA ALA A 231 23.14 -0.21 -25.06
C ALA A 231 23.58 -1.44 -24.24
N LYS A 232 24.81 -1.44 -23.74
CA LYS A 232 25.35 -2.53 -22.90
C LYS A 232 24.96 -2.37 -21.42
N ASP A 233 24.90 -1.13 -20.95
CA ASP A 233 24.65 -0.84 -19.54
C ASP A 233 23.17 -0.48 -19.29
N PHE A 234 22.69 0.60 -19.90
CA PHE A 234 21.29 1.02 -19.81
C PHE A 234 20.90 1.94 -20.98
N PHE A 235 19.62 2.06 -21.24
CA PHE A 235 19.03 2.97 -22.21
C PHE A 235 17.90 3.77 -21.56
N LEU A 236 17.90 5.08 -21.77
CA LEU A 236 16.85 5.97 -21.26
C LEU A 236 15.89 6.32 -22.40
N LEU A 237 14.65 5.87 -22.28
CA LEU A 237 13.56 6.22 -23.19
C LEU A 237 12.61 7.19 -22.50
N VAL A 238 12.55 8.42 -23.00
CA VAL A 238 11.64 9.45 -22.52
C VAL A 238 10.45 9.54 -23.46
N GLY A 239 9.25 9.38 -22.90
CA GLY A 239 8.01 9.51 -23.67
C GLY A 239 6.85 9.89 -22.75
N PRO A 240 6.04 10.92 -23.09
CA PRO A 240 4.83 11.26 -22.37
C PRO A 240 3.83 10.09 -22.32
N PRO A 241 2.82 10.12 -21.43
CA PRO A 241 1.73 9.15 -21.44
C PRO A 241 1.05 9.07 -22.82
N GLY A 242 0.72 7.86 -23.28
CA GLY A 242 0.07 7.65 -24.60
C GLY A 242 1.01 7.54 -25.80
N THR A 243 2.33 7.65 -25.65
CA THR A 243 3.30 7.56 -26.76
C THR A 243 3.70 6.13 -27.16
N GLY A 244 3.05 5.10 -26.61
CA GLY A 244 3.29 3.70 -26.99
C GLY A 244 4.61 3.09 -26.50
N LYS A 245 5.25 3.69 -25.47
CA LYS A 245 6.48 3.16 -24.87
C LYS A 245 6.25 1.93 -24.02
#